data_d5e2ddb021a28ede061760bdad099589
#
_entry.id   d5e2ddb021a28ede061760bdad099589
#
_cell.length_a   1.000
_cell.length_b   1.000
_cell.length_c   1.000
_cell.angle_alpha   90.00
_cell.angle_beta   90.00
_cell.angle_gamma   90.00
#
_symmetry.space_group_name_H-M   'P 1'
#
loop_
_entity.id
_entity.type
_entity.pdbx_description
1 polymer ?
#
loop_
_entity_poly.entity_id
_entity_poly.type
_entity_poly.pdbx_seq_one_letter_code
_entity_poly.pdbx_strand_id
1 'polypeptide(L)'
;MDLKADGKSVKSTLLDRKIVLLLLQLSLTVLVLLGAGLAPVESLAQSIPSGTSSSAPSLSSPNLPSPFRTGPTGFPPPPISPELSAAQKSASTNKICTLTPSLIEYEGTPQQTEGPYFVDGMPNRSDIRSDPSDGSIQQGIPLHLIIHVYGLNKNGSCNPLKGAKVDIWHANSQGIYSDIADQGTIGKKFLRGYQLTDNNGTARFTTIYPGWYQGRAIHIHDKVRTFDGSEKTLEWTSQLYFDNSINQQVHKQSPYSKHGIPDMTNEQDGIYAGPSTDGLVQSNTGKHLMVNLTKGEGQSYIGIFNIVLNATQQKA
;
A
#
# COMPACT_ATOMS: atom_id res chain seq x y z
N MET A 1 53.78 42.28 -9.50
CA MET A 1 53.39 40.97 -10.03
C MET A 1 51.86 40.98 -10.18
N ASP A 2 51.41 41.31 -11.39
CA ASP A 2 50.00 41.54 -11.72
C ASP A 2 49.33 40.19 -11.98
N LEU A 3 48.18 39.94 -11.35
CA LEU A 3 47.29 38.86 -11.70
C LEU A 3 46.05 39.44 -12.41
N LYS A 4 46.01 39.24 -13.73
CA LYS A 4 44.85 39.45 -14.59
C LYS A 4 43.74 38.45 -14.21
N ALA A 5 42.55 38.92 -13.86
CA ALA A 5 41.35 38.13 -13.72
C ALA A 5 40.61 38.04 -15.06
N ASP A 6 40.38 36.84 -15.53
CA ASP A 6 39.73 36.52 -16.81
C ASP A 6 38.23 36.82 -16.81
N GLY A 7 37.78 37.66 -17.76
CA GLY A 7 36.40 38.09 -17.96
C GLY A 7 35.51 37.13 -18.77
N LYS A 8 35.47 35.82 -18.44
CA LYS A 8 34.66 34.80 -19.16
C LYS A 8 33.38 34.33 -18.48
N SER A 9 33.10 34.77 -17.25
CA SER A 9 31.94 34.18 -16.49
C SER A 9 30.60 34.89 -16.65
N VAL A 10 30.55 36.10 -17.26
CA VAL A 10 29.28 36.90 -17.26
C VAL A 10 28.43 36.68 -18.52
N LYS A 11 28.99 36.13 -19.60
CA LYS A 11 28.22 35.95 -20.87
C LYS A 11 27.36 34.67 -20.91
N SER A 12 27.65 33.66 -20.13
CA SER A 12 26.87 32.39 -20.17
C SER A 12 25.51 32.49 -19.46
N THR A 13 25.43 33.24 -18.37
CA THR A 13 24.20 33.42 -17.57
C THR A 13 23.11 34.25 -18.24
N LEU A 14 23.45 35.12 -19.17
CA LEU A 14 22.48 35.98 -19.89
C LEU A 14 21.84 35.20 -21.09
N LEU A 15 22.56 34.28 -21.66
CA LEU A 15 22.04 33.46 -22.77
C LEU A 15 21.02 32.43 -22.27
N ASP A 16 21.27 31.82 -21.11
CA ASP A 16 20.33 30.85 -20.49
C ASP A 16 19.01 31.49 -20.06
N ARG A 17 19.04 32.72 -19.55
CA ARG A 17 17.82 33.47 -19.19
C ARG A 17 16.93 33.81 -20.39
N LYS A 18 17.53 34.12 -21.54
CA LYS A 18 16.75 34.40 -22.77
C LYS A 18 16.09 33.17 -23.35
N ILE A 19 16.73 31.99 -23.28
CA ILE A 19 16.17 30.71 -23.75
C ILE A 19 15.00 30.29 -22.86
N VAL A 20 15.10 30.44 -21.53
CA VAL A 20 14.03 30.12 -20.58
C VAL A 20 12.81 31.02 -20.80
N LEU A 21 13.02 32.35 -21.06
CA LEU A 21 11.91 33.27 -21.37
C LEU A 21 11.23 32.93 -22.69
N LEU A 22 11.97 32.51 -23.71
CA LEU A 22 11.41 32.14 -25.02
C LEU A 22 10.56 30.85 -24.93
N LEU A 23 10.98 29.89 -24.13
CA LEU A 23 10.22 28.65 -23.87
C LEU A 23 8.93 28.88 -23.07
N LEU A 24 8.94 29.83 -22.13
CA LEU A 24 7.75 30.24 -21.39
C LEU A 24 6.74 31.00 -22.26
N GLN A 25 7.17 31.77 -23.26
CA GLN A 25 6.26 32.46 -24.18
C GLN A 25 5.64 31.51 -25.20
N LEU A 26 6.35 30.46 -25.66
CA LEU A 26 5.78 29.42 -26.53
C LEU A 26 4.70 28.56 -25.84
N SER A 27 4.84 28.29 -24.54
CA SER A 27 3.83 27.52 -23.79
C SER A 27 2.52 28.29 -23.58
N LEU A 28 2.59 29.63 -23.48
CA LEU A 28 1.39 30.47 -23.29
C LEU A 28 0.57 30.63 -24.57
N THR A 29 1.20 30.61 -25.76
CA THR A 29 0.50 30.74 -27.05
C THR A 29 -0.21 29.45 -27.47
N VAL A 30 0.25 28.27 -27.06
CA VAL A 30 -0.43 26.98 -27.32
C VAL A 30 -1.70 26.86 -26.47
N LEU A 31 -1.75 27.43 -25.26
CA LEU A 31 -2.92 27.37 -24.40
C LEU A 31 -4.09 28.25 -24.87
N VAL A 32 -3.81 29.32 -25.60
CA VAL A 32 -4.84 30.24 -26.14
C VAL A 32 -5.50 29.70 -27.43
N LEU A 33 -4.82 28.82 -28.17
CA LEU A 33 -5.35 28.25 -29.42
C LEU A 33 -6.24 26.99 -29.23
N LEU A 34 -6.26 26.40 -28.01
CA LEU A 34 -7.11 25.25 -27.68
C LEU A 34 -8.42 25.64 -26.97
N GLY A 35 -8.68 26.93 -26.73
CA GLY A 35 -9.83 27.42 -25.97
C GLY A 35 -11.05 27.89 -26.81
N ALA A 36 -11.05 27.77 -28.13
CA ALA A 36 -12.14 28.21 -28.95
C ALA A 36 -12.88 27.04 -29.60
N GLY A 37 -13.92 26.53 -28.97
CA GLY A 37 -14.82 25.58 -29.59
C GLY A 37 -15.60 24.65 -28.68
N LEU A 38 -16.48 25.18 -27.84
CA LEU A 38 -17.58 24.40 -27.26
C LEU A 38 -18.84 25.28 -27.33
N ALA A 39 -19.74 24.94 -28.25
CA ALA A 39 -21.10 25.47 -28.28
C ALA A 39 -21.95 24.84 -27.16
N PRO A 40 -22.94 25.55 -26.61
CA PRO A 40 -23.81 24.99 -25.58
C PRO A 40 -24.79 23.99 -26.15
N VAL A 41 -24.91 22.84 -25.53
CA VAL A 41 -25.94 21.82 -25.79
C VAL A 41 -27.21 22.23 -25.03
N GLU A 42 -28.26 22.60 -25.75
CA GLU A 42 -29.58 22.85 -25.17
C GLU A 42 -30.19 21.55 -24.61
N SER A 43 -30.65 21.64 -23.37
CA SER A 43 -31.38 20.58 -22.64
C SER A 43 -32.82 20.52 -23.17
N LEU A 44 -33.16 19.43 -23.86
CA LEU A 44 -34.54 19.05 -24.17
C LEU A 44 -35.14 18.31 -22.95
N ALA A 45 -35.86 19.02 -22.13
CA ALA A 45 -36.71 18.44 -21.11
C ALA A 45 -37.97 17.87 -21.74
N GLN A 46 -38.13 16.55 -21.81
CA GLN A 46 -39.38 15.89 -22.16
C GLN A 46 -40.22 15.69 -20.89
N SER A 47 -41.42 16.28 -20.92
CA SER A 47 -42.50 16.17 -19.94
C SER A 47 -43.14 14.77 -19.96
N ILE A 48 -43.22 14.13 -18.80
CA ILE A 48 -44.00 12.89 -18.58
C ILE A 48 -45.39 13.26 -18.15
N PRO A 49 -46.47 12.72 -18.75
CA PRO A 49 -47.85 13.00 -18.31
C PRO A 49 -48.23 12.17 -17.08
N SER A 50 -48.86 12.82 -16.13
CA SER A 50 -49.51 12.26 -14.94
C SER A 50 -50.71 11.42 -15.33
N GLY A 51 -50.71 10.13 -15.00
CA GLY A 51 -51.82 9.19 -15.18
C GLY A 51 -52.28 8.61 -13.84
N THR A 52 -53.42 9.04 -13.44
CA THR A 52 -54.51 8.48 -12.60
C THR A 52 -54.25 7.24 -11.74
N SER A 53 -54.57 7.43 -10.46
CA SER A 53 -54.79 6.44 -9.41
C SER A 53 -55.86 5.38 -9.77
N SER A 54 -55.52 4.10 -9.52
CA SER A 54 -56.54 3.06 -9.33
C SER A 54 -56.17 2.19 -8.16
N SER A 55 -57.14 2.06 -7.28
CA SER A 55 -57.17 1.34 -6.01
C SER A 55 -56.90 -0.17 -6.16
N ALA A 56 -55.99 -0.70 -5.37
CA ALA A 56 -55.78 -2.14 -5.22
C ALA A 56 -56.66 -2.73 -4.10
N PRO A 57 -57.18 -3.96 -4.28
CA PRO A 57 -57.87 -4.66 -3.23
C PRO A 57 -56.88 -5.35 -2.29
N SER A 58 -57.19 -5.29 -0.99
CA SER A 58 -56.50 -5.99 0.09
C SER A 58 -56.69 -7.51 -0.04
N LEU A 59 -55.59 -8.26 -0.14
CA LEU A 59 -55.57 -9.70 0.06
C LEU A 59 -54.80 -10.03 1.32
N SER A 60 -55.50 -10.73 2.22
CA SER A 60 -55.02 -11.26 3.49
C SER A 60 -53.80 -12.16 3.36
N SER A 61 -52.82 -11.93 4.22
CA SER A 61 -51.60 -12.73 4.38
C SER A 61 -51.90 -14.14 4.91
N PRO A 62 -51.32 -15.19 4.31
CA PRO A 62 -51.13 -16.42 5.06
C PRO A 62 -49.77 -16.39 5.79
N ASN A 63 -49.83 -16.80 7.06
CA ASN A 63 -48.66 -17.04 7.92
C ASN A 63 -47.65 -17.94 7.24
N LEU A 64 -46.48 -17.42 6.96
CA LEU A 64 -45.29 -18.20 6.64
C LEU A 64 -44.39 -18.26 7.88
N PRO A 65 -43.94 -19.46 8.30
CA PRO A 65 -43.01 -19.59 9.40
C PRO A 65 -41.64 -19.07 8.97
N SER A 66 -41.09 -18.21 9.79
CA SER A 66 -39.74 -17.68 9.69
C SER A 66 -38.72 -18.81 9.76
N PRO A 67 -37.88 -19.04 8.75
CA PRO A 67 -36.68 -19.82 8.96
C PRO A 67 -35.55 -18.84 9.29
N PHE A 68 -35.41 -18.47 10.57
CA PHE A 68 -34.09 -18.10 11.05
C PHE A 68 -33.19 -19.37 10.99
N ARG A 69 -32.71 -19.67 9.82
CA ARG A 69 -31.51 -20.48 9.67
C ARG A 69 -30.35 -19.57 10.01
N THR A 70 -29.86 -19.69 11.21
CA THR A 70 -28.48 -19.32 11.55
C THR A 70 -27.57 -20.04 10.59
N GLY A 71 -27.08 -19.34 9.57
CA GLY A 71 -26.00 -19.84 8.75
C GLY A 71 -24.80 -20.08 9.65
N PRO A 72 -23.93 -21.06 9.35
CA PRO A 72 -22.77 -21.32 10.16
C PRO A 72 -21.92 -20.09 10.21
N THR A 73 -21.86 -19.51 11.39
CA THR A 73 -20.93 -18.45 11.76
C THR A 73 -19.52 -18.92 11.46
N GLY A 74 -18.84 -18.18 10.59
CA GLY A 74 -17.41 -18.14 10.47
C GLY A 74 -16.72 -19.49 10.30
N PHE A 75 -16.11 -19.70 9.15
CA PHE A 75 -15.05 -20.69 9.04
C PHE A 75 -14.07 -20.41 10.19
N PRO A 76 -13.73 -21.43 11.01
CA PRO A 76 -12.67 -21.26 11.97
C PRO A 76 -11.42 -20.79 11.22
N PRO A 77 -10.62 -19.87 11.78
CA PRO A 77 -9.36 -19.53 11.15
C PRO A 77 -8.59 -20.83 10.89
N PRO A 78 -7.93 -20.96 9.74
CA PRO A 78 -7.18 -22.16 9.42
C PRO A 78 -6.21 -22.44 10.58
N PRO A 79 -6.03 -23.71 10.97
CA PRO A 79 -5.13 -24.05 12.05
C PRO A 79 -3.76 -23.48 11.74
N ILE A 80 -3.19 -22.73 12.72
CA ILE A 80 -1.85 -22.17 12.60
C ILE A 80 -0.91 -23.37 12.46
N SER A 81 -0.20 -23.46 11.33
CA SER A 81 0.75 -24.54 11.13
C SER A 81 1.82 -24.53 12.23
N PRO A 82 2.41 -25.67 12.61
CA PRO A 82 3.49 -25.71 13.58
C PRO A 82 4.66 -24.79 13.23
N GLU A 83 4.91 -24.55 11.95
CA GLU A 83 5.93 -23.61 11.47
C GLU A 83 5.60 -22.14 11.80
N LEU A 84 4.33 -21.73 11.66
CA LEU A 84 3.90 -20.41 12.09
C LEU A 84 4.10 -20.23 13.61
N SER A 85 3.80 -21.28 14.39
CA SER A 85 4.00 -21.27 15.85
C SER A 85 5.48 -21.23 16.24
N ALA A 86 6.37 -21.86 15.47
CA ALA A 86 7.81 -21.83 15.70
C ALA A 86 8.42 -20.44 15.40
N ALA A 87 7.98 -19.80 14.29
CA ALA A 87 8.37 -18.44 13.96
C ALA A 87 7.92 -17.42 15.03
N GLN A 88 6.78 -17.68 15.69
CA GLN A 88 6.28 -16.85 16.80
C GLN A 88 7.13 -16.96 18.08
N LYS A 89 7.67 -18.14 18.39
CA LYS A 89 8.50 -18.33 19.60
C LYS A 89 9.83 -17.61 19.54
N SER A 90 10.35 -17.36 18.34
CA SER A 90 11.61 -16.64 18.15
C SER A 90 11.51 -15.13 18.42
N ALA A 91 10.31 -14.54 18.40
CA ALA A 91 10.09 -13.10 18.56
C ALA A 91 9.81 -12.64 19.99
N SER A 92 9.70 -13.56 20.96
CA SER A 92 9.29 -13.27 22.33
C SER A 92 10.45 -13.34 23.34
N THR A 93 11.44 -12.49 23.21
CA THR A 93 12.36 -12.23 24.32
C THR A 93 12.61 -10.75 24.47
N ASN A 94 12.26 -10.21 25.65
CA ASN A 94 12.61 -8.87 26.12
C ASN A 94 14.13 -8.64 26.03
N LYS A 95 14.63 -8.16 24.92
CA LYS A 95 16.01 -7.71 24.77
C LYS A 95 16.09 -6.63 23.71
N ILE A 96 16.87 -5.57 24.06
CA ILE A 96 17.50 -4.61 23.15
C ILE A 96 17.06 -4.83 21.71
N CYS A 97 16.60 -3.81 21.00
CA CYS A 97 16.19 -3.86 19.60
C CYS A 97 17.23 -4.57 18.71
N THR A 98 17.36 -5.88 18.82
CA THR A 98 18.24 -6.72 17.99
C THR A 98 17.55 -7.11 16.68
N LEU A 99 16.54 -6.34 16.30
CA LEU A 99 15.75 -6.52 15.09
C LEU A 99 16.54 -6.06 13.87
N THR A 100 17.62 -6.70 13.56
CA THR A 100 18.66 -6.41 12.58
C THR A 100 19.51 -5.16 12.94
N PRO A 101 20.84 -5.25 12.84
CA PRO A 101 21.75 -4.11 13.10
C PRO A 101 21.45 -2.88 12.25
N SER A 102 20.88 -3.08 11.07
CA SER A 102 20.51 -2.03 10.11
C SER A 102 19.34 -1.14 10.57
N LEU A 103 18.43 -1.60 11.42
CA LEU A 103 17.34 -0.77 11.96
C LEU A 103 17.82 0.19 13.05
N ILE A 104 18.92 -0.14 13.74
CA ILE A 104 19.54 0.72 14.75
C ILE A 104 20.23 1.94 14.12
N GLU A 105 20.79 1.79 12.93
CA GLU A 105 21.47 2.87 12.20
C GLU A 105 20.54 4.04 11.82
N TYR A 106 19.22 3.76 11.70
CA TYR A 106 18.23 4.76 11.27
C TYR A 106 17.33 5.28 12.40
N GLU A 107 17.63 4.92 13.66
CA GLU A 107 16.76 5.30 14.79
C GLU A 107 15.28 4.90 14.61
N GLY A 108 15.02 3.88 13.79
CA GLY A 108 13.70 3.36 13.45
C GLY A 108 13.62 2.83 12.02
N THR A 109 12.52 2.20 11.68
CA THR A 109 12.26 1.71 10.32
C THR A 109 12.04 2.88 9.36
N PRO A 110 12.73 2.94 8.21
CA PRO A 110 12.61 4.04 7.27
C PRO A 110 11.17 4.20 6.75
N GLN A 111 10.76 5.45 6.57
CA GLN A 111 9.53 5.78 5.87
C GLN A 111 9.78 5.89 4.37
N GLN A 112 8.74 5.60 3.58
CA GLN A 112 8.71 5.83 2.15
C GLN A 112 7.34 6.43 1.76
N THR A 113 7.22 6.87 0.50
CA THR A 113 6.00 7.48 0.00
C THR A 113 4.81 6.50 0.08
N GLU A 114 3.64 7.04 0.44
CA GLU A 114 2.37 6.32 0.44
C GLU A 114 1.95 5.87 -0.97
N GLY A 115 2.34 6.66 -1.97
CA GLY A 115 1.94 6.42 -3.35
C GLY A 115 0.46 6.77 -3.63
N PRO A 116 0.03 6.68 -4.90
CA PRO A 116 -1.28 7.15 -5.33
C PRO A 116 -2.43 6.18 -5.05
N TYR A 117 -2.15 4.97 -4.57
CA TYR A 117 -3.15 3.90 -4.44
C TYR A 117 -3.61 3.65 -2.99
N PHE A 118 -3.27 4.54 -2.07
CA PHE A 118 -3.86 4.51 -0.73
C PHE A 118 -5.33 4.91 -0.78
N VAL A 119 -6.17 4.14 -0.08
CA VAL A 119 -7.58 4.46 0.14
C VAL A 119 -7.86 4.23 1.62
N ASP A 120 -8.32 5.24 2.33
CA ASP A 120 -8.67 5.08 3.74
C ASP A 120 -9.97 4.26 3.91
N GLY A 121 -10.28 3.86 5.15
CA GLY A 121 -11.46 3.05 5.41
C GLY A 121 -11.33 1.58 4.99
N MET A 122 -10.10 1.05 4.99
CA MET A 122 -9.86 -0.39 4.75
C MET A 122 -10.60 -1.25 5.79
N PRO A 123 -11.12 -2.43 5.40
CA PRO A 123 -11.83 -3.33 6.32
C PRO A 123 -10.86 -3.96 7.34
N ASN A 124 -11.35 -4.14 8.59
CA ASN A 124 -10.64 -4.90 9.62
C ASN A 124 -10.75 -6.40 9.33
N ARG A 125 -9.70 -7.00 8.79
CA ARG A 125 -9.67 -8.42 8.45
C ARG A 125 -8.23 -8.92 8.29
N SER A 126 -7.99 -10.16 8.64
CA SER A 126 -6.69 -10.83 8.45
C SER A 126 -6.56 -11.45 7.05
N ASP A 127 -7.61 -12.08 6.52
CA ASP A 127 -7.60 -12.57 5.14
C ASP A 127 -8.10 -11.46 4.19
N ILE A 128 -7.17 -10.92 3.42
CA ILE A 128 -7.45 -9.82 2.48
C ILE A 128 -7.60 -10.26 1.03
N ARG A 129 -7.55 -11.57 0.76
CA ARG A 129 -7.62 -12.11 -0.61
C ARG A 129 -8.98 -11.94 -1.25
N SER A 130 -10.06 -12.03 -0.47
CA SER A 130 -11.41 -11.89 -1.01
C SER A 130 -11.82 -10.44 -1.20
N ASP A 131 -12.71 -10.18 -2.15
CA ASP A 131 -13.41 -8.92 -2.25
C ASP A 131 -14.71 -8.97 -1.42
N PRO A 132 -14.92 -8.07 -0.44
CA PRO A 132 -16.12 -8.08 0.38
C PRO A 132 -17.42 -7.79 -0.38
N SER A 133 -17.33 -7.16 -1.56
CA SER A 133 -18.50 -6.76 -2.33
C SER A 133 -19.16 -7.92 -3.07
N ASP A 134 -18.38 -8.94 -3.48
CA ASP A 134 -18.88 -10.06 -4.28
C ASP A 134 -18.31 -11.43 -3.86
N GLY A 135 -17.41 -11.46 -2.87
CA GLY A 135 -16.77 -12.68 -2.39
C GLY A 135 -15.72 -13.28 -3.32
N SER A 136 -15.41 -12.62 -4.45
CA SER A 136 -14.38 -13.10 -5.38
C SER A 136 -13.00 -13.14 -4.72
N ILE A 137 -12.22 -14.20 -4.98
CA ILE A 137 -10.91 -14.42 -4.36
C ILE A 137 -9.83 -14.15 -5.40
N GLN A 138 -8.87 -13.30 -5.04
CA GLN A 138 -7.70 -13.02 -5.87
C GLN A 138 -6.78 -14.24 -5.94
N GLN A 139 -6.46 -14.64 -7.17
CA GLN A 139 -5.60 -15.79 -7.43
C GLN A 139 -4.13 -15.40 -7.35
N GLY A 140 -3.33 -16.24 -6.69
CA GLY A 140 -1.88 -16.04 -6.53
C GLY A 140 -1.28 -17.02 -5.55
N ILE A 141 0.04 -16.98 -5.42
CA ILE A 141 0.78 -17.79 -4.45
C ILE A 141 0.46 -17.24 -3.06
N PRO A 142 -0.04 -18.07 -2.11
CA PRO A 142 -0.38 -17.61 -0.78
C PRO A 142 0.83 -17.03 -0.04
N LEU A 143 0.63 -15.91 0.63
CA LEU A 143 1.60 -15.25 1.50
C LEU A 143 0.96 -15.04 2.88
N HIS A 144 1.55 -15.64 3.91
CA HIS A 144 1.23 -15.38 5.30
C HIS A 144 2.21 -14.32 5.81
N LEU A 145 1.75 -13.08 5.93
CA LEU A 145 2.57 -11.95 6.34
C LEU A 145 2.37 -11.67 7.83
N ILE A 146 3.47 -11.67 8.58
CA ILE A 146 3.53 -11.39 10.01
C ILE A 146 4.30 -10.10 10.18
N ILE A 147 3.65 -9.08 10.72
CA ILE A 147 4.25 -7.77 11.00
C ILE A 147 4.32 -7.58 12.50
N HIS A 148 5.52 -7.31 13.00
CA HIS A 148 5.75 -6.95 14.40
C HIS A 148 6.02 -5.44 14.47
N VAL A 149 5.31 -4.75 15.35
CA VAL A 149 5.44 -3.30 15.54
C VAL A 149 5.98 -3.04 16.94
N TYR A 150 7.05 -2.26 17.01
CA TYR A 150 7.73 -1.89 18.24
C TYR A 150 7.88 -0.37 18.34
N GLY A 151 7.83 0.13 19.55
CA GLY A 151 8.23 1.50 19.87
C GLY A 151 9.68 1.53 20.34
N LEU A 152 10.49 2.41 19.79
CA LEU A 152 11.87 2.65 20.20
C LEU A 152 11.90 3.58 21.41
N ASN A 153 12.52 3.13 22.49
CA ASN A 153 12.72 3.91 23.71
C ASN A 153 14.01 4.74 23.60
N LYS A 154 14.09 5.81 24.39
CA LYS A 154 15.28 6.69 24.45
C LYS A 154 16.58 5.97 24.85
N ASN A 155 16.47 4.84 25.54
CA ASN A 155 17.62 4.02 25.94
C ASN A 155 18.00 2.95 24.88
N GLY A 156 17.42 2.99 23.68
CA GLY A 156 17.67 2.03 22.61
C GLY A 156 16.97 0.68 22.75
N SER A 157 16.13 0.50 23.79
CA SER A 157 15.29 -0.70 23.91
C SER A 157 14.01 -0.56 23.09
N CYS A 158 13.40 -1.69 22.72
CA CYS A 158 12.13 -1.72 22.01
C CYS A 158 11.06 -2.41 22.85
N ASN A 159 9.86 -1.81 22.82
CA ASN A 159 8.66 -2.42 23.39
C ASN A 159 7.65 -2.75 22.30
N PRO A 160 6.99 -3.92 22.34
CA PRO A 160 5.90 -4.20 21.43
C PRO A 160 4.77 -3.19 21.59
N LEU A 161 4.27 -2.66 20.47
CA LEU A 161 3.14 -1.74 20.46
C LEU A 161 1.83 -2.50 20.26
N LYS A 162 1.07 -2.64 21.35
CA LYS A 162 -0.29 -3.19 21.32
C LYS A 162 -1.28 -2.18 20.77
N GLY A 163 -2.24 -2.64 19.94
CA GLY A 163 -3.34 -1.83 19.46
C GLY A 163 -2.95 -0.84 18.36
N ALA A 164 -1.72 -0.91 17.85
CA ALA A 164 -1.36 -0.16 16.66
C ALA A 164 -2.16 -0.68 15.45
N LYS A 165 -2.76 0.23 14.68
CA LYS A 165 -3.47 -0.11 13.45
C LYS A 165 -2.45 -0.26 12.33
N VAL A 166 -2.34 -1.47 11.78
CA VAL A 166 -1.49 -1.80 10.64
C VAL A 166 -2.38 -1.99 9.43
N ASP A 167 -2.29 -1.09 8.47
CA ASP A 167 -2.96 -1.19 7.17
C ASP A 167 -1.96 -1.75 6.15
N ILE A 168 -2.41 -2.67 5.28
CA ILE A 168 -1.63 -3.10 4.11
C ILE A 168 -2.49 -3.03 2.85
N TRP A 169 -1.84 -2.72 1.71
CA TRP A 169 -2.47 -2.75 0.39
C TRP A 169 -1.44 -3.05 -0.68
N HIS A 170 -1.84 -3.80 -1.70
CA HIS A 170 -0.95 -4.14 -2.81
C HIS A 170 -1.71 -4.56 -4.07
N ALA A 171 -0.99 -4.65 -5.18
CA ALA A 171 -1.51 -5.09 -6.45
C ALA A 171 -1.81 -6.60 -6.46
N ASN A 172 -2.83 -7.01 -7.22
CA ASN A 172 -3.07 -8.43 -7.49
C ASN A 172 -2.02 -9.01 -8.45
N SER A 173 -2.12 -10.29 -8.77
CA SER A 173 -1.18 -10.98 -9.65
C SER A 173 -1.04 -10.40 -11.06
N GLN A 174 -1.95 -9.50 -11.46
CA GLN A 174 -1.95 -8.80 -12.75
C GLN A 174 -1.55 -7.31 -12.61
N GLY A 175 -1.02 -6.89 -11.46
CA GLY A 175 -0.59 -5.51 -11.25
C GLY A 175 -1.72 -4.52 -10.94
N ILE A 176 -2.93 -5.00 -10.60
CA ILE A 176 -4.12 -4.17 -10.42
C ILE A 176 -4.43 -3.97 -8.95
N TYR A 177 -4.66 -2.72 -8.54
CA TYR A 177 -5.15 -2.34 -7.22
C TYR A 177 -6.68 -2.29 -7.17
N SER A 178 -7.25 -2.61 -6.04
CA SER A 178 -8.68 -2.39 -5.77
C SER A 178 -8.97 -0.91 -5.48
N ASP A 179 -10.22 -0.50 -5.69
CA ASP A 179 -10.75 0.84 -5.38
C ASP A 179 -10.03 2.00 -6.08
N ILE A 180 -9.58 1.77 -7.31
CA ILE A 180 -8.86 2.76 -8.14
C ILE A 180 -9.65 2.99 -9.43
N ALA A 181 -10.02 4.25 -9.68
CA ALA A 181 -10.86 4.64 -10.82
C ALA A 181 -10.22 4.25 -12.17
N ASP A 182 -8.97 4.63 -12.36
CA ASP A 182 -8.24 4.40 -13.62
C ASP A 182 -8.00 2.90 -13.92
N GLN A 183 -8.16 2.05 -12.89
CA GLN A 183 -8.04 0.60 -13.01
C GLN A 183 -9.40 -0.11 -13.08
N GLY A 184 -10.51 0.66 -13.08
CA GLY A 184 -11.87 0.13 -13.17
C GLY A 184 -12.30 -0.69 -11.96
N THR A 185 -11.73 -0.42 -10.78
CA THR A 185 -11.93 -1.22 -9.57
C THR A 185 -12.62 -0.47 -8.43
N ILE A 186 -13.26 0.67 -8.72
CA ILE A 186 -14.01 1.46 -7.72
C ILE A 186 -14.99 0.57 -6.96
N GLY A 187 -15.03 0.72 -5.62
CA GLY A 187 -15.88 -0.05 -4.72
C GLY A 187 -15.33 -1.43 -4.35
N LYS A 188 -14.30 -1.91 -5.04
CA LYS A 188 -13.60 -3.16 -4.69
C LYS A 188 -12.66 -2.94 -3.52
N LYS A 189 -12.46 -4.00 -2.71
CA LYS A 189 -11.58 -3.95 -1.52
C LYS A 189 -10.63 -5.15 -1.42
N PHE A 190 -10.45 -5.92 -2.49
CA PHE A 190 -9.49 -7.03 -2.48
C PHE A 190 -8.07 -6.54 -2.20
N LEU A 191 -7.27 -7.35 -1.53
CA LEU A 191 -5.87 -7.11 -1.18
C LEU A 191 -5.64 -5.78 -0.44
N ARG A 192 -6.66 -5.36 0.33
CA ARG A 192 -6.63 -4.24 1.28
C ARG A 192 -7.23 -4.67 2.60
N GLY A 193 -6.64 -4.28 3.68
CA GLY A 193 -7.17 -4.51 5.02
C GLY A 193 -6.28 -3.97 6.11
N TYR A 194 -6.83 -3.89 7.32
CA TYR A 194 -6.02 -3.60 8.50
C TYR A 194 -6.24 -4.63 9.59
N GLN A 195 -5.26 -4.70 10.48
CA GLN A 195 -5.33 -5.42 11.75
C GLN A 195 -4.85 -4.51 12.88
N LEU A 196 -5.36 -4.72 14.09
CA LEU A 196 -4.78 -4.16 15.30
C LEU A 196 -3.74 -5.14 15.85
N THR A 197 -2.57 -4.63 16.22
CA THR A 197 -1.54 -5.47 16.82
C THR A 197 -1.99 -6.07 18.16
N ASP A 198 -1.64 -7.31 18.38
CA ASP A 198 -1.89 -8.04 19.62
C ASP A 198 -1.00 -7.56 20.80
N ASN A 199 -1.05 -8.25 21.95
CA ASN A 199 -0.24 -7.93 23.14
C ASN A 199 1.29 -8.01 22.88
N ASN A 200 1.70 -8.71 21.83
CA ASN A 200 3.09 -8.87 21.41
C ASN A 200 3.46 -7.91 20.26
N GLY A 201 2.62 -6.92 19.98
CA GLY A 201 2.84 -5.98 18.88
C GLY A 201 2.67 -6.60 17.50
N THR A 202 1.93 -7.70 17.34
CA THR A 202 1.88 -8.49 16.12
C THR A 202 0.55 -8.32 15.39
N ALA A 203 0.61 -8.02 14.08
CA ALA A 203 -0.48 -8.11 13.12
C ALA A 203 -0.20 -9.25 12.12
N ARG A 204 -1.25 -9.96 11.68
CA ARG A 204 -1.14 -11.12 10.77
C ARG A 204 -2.09 -10.98 9.62
N PHE A 205 -1.56 -11.23 8.40
CA PHE A 205 -2.36 -11.19 7.19
C PHE A 205 -2.19 -12.47 6.37
N THR A 206 -3.29 -12.94 5.82
CA THR A 206 -3.30 -13.93 4.75
C THR A 206 -3.60 -13.18 3.45
N THR A 207 -2.65 -13.24 2.52
CA THR A 207 -2.73 -12.55 1.24
C THR A 207 -2.14 -13.42 0.13
N ILE A 208 -1.87 -12.83 -1.02
CA ILE A 208 -1.08 -13.45 -2.09
C ILE A 208 0.25 -12.70 -2.24
N TYR A 209 1.24 -13.33 -2.81
CA TYR A 209 2.44 -12.65 -3.25
C TYR A 209 2.05 -11.50 -4.20
N PRO A 210 2.56 -10.26 -4.05
CA PRO A 210 2.12 -9.15 -4.87
C PRO A 210 2.52 -9.31 -6.34
N GLY A 211 1.67 -8.81 -7.24
CA GLY A 211 2.01 -8.62 -8.64
C GLY A 211 2.84 -7.36 -8.83
N TRP A 212 3.35 -7.17 -10.06
CA TRP A 212 4.08 -5.98 -10.45
C TRP A 212 3.22 -5.06 -11.33
N TYR A 213 3.57 -3.80 -11.39
CA TYR A 213 3.07 -2.85 -12.38
C TYR A 213 4.22 -1.96 -12.86
N GLN A 214 4.05 -1.38 -14.04
CA GLN A 214 5.10 -0.70 -14.77
C GLN A 214 5.82 0.37 -13.95
N GLY A 215 7.15 0.35 -13.99
CA GLY A 215 8.00 1.36 -13.38
C GLY A 215 8.23 1.19 -11.87
N ARG A 216 7.79 0.06 -11.26
CA ARG A 216 7.98 -0.21 -9.84
C ARG A 216 8.48 -1.63 -9.58
N ALA A 217 9.37 -1.75 -8.62
CA ALA A 217 9.70 -3.04 -8.01
C ALA A 217 8.48 -3.65 -7.30
N ILE A 218 8.47 -4.96 -7.13
CA ILE A 218 7.40 -5.67 -6.43
C ILE A 218 7.39 -5.28 -4.96
N HIS A 219 6.25 -4.81 -4.46
CA HIS A 219 6.12 -4.33 -3.09
C HIS A 219 4.71 -4.51 -2.52
N ILE A 220 4.64 -4.47 -1.19
CA ILE A 220 3.40 -4.27 -0.42
C ILE A 220 3.54 -2.93 0.29
N HIS A 221 2.54 -2.07 0.17
CA HIS A 221 2.46 -0.87 0.99
C HIS A 221 2.00 -1.23 2.39
N ASP A 222 2.53 -0.53 3.37
CA ASP A 222 2.11 -0.63 4.76
C ASP A 222 2.06 0.73 5.45
N LYS A 223 1.10 0.87 6.35
CA LYS A 223 0.93 2.08 7.17
C LYS A 223 0.62 1.66 8.61
N VAL A 224 1.32 2.26 9.57
CA VAL A 224 1.06 2.05 10.99
C VAL A 224 0.57 3.35 11.61
N ARG A 225 -0.55 3.25 12.34
CA ARG A 225 -1.12 4.37 13.09
C ARG A 225 -1.34 3.98 14.52
N THR A 226 -0.98 4.87 15.45
CA THR A 226 -1.33 4.73 16.87
C THR A 226 -2.29 5.83 17.29
N PHE A 227 -3.09 5.54 18.32
CA PHE A 227 -4.14 6.43 18.77
C PHE A 227 -4.13 6.55 20.29
N ASP A 228 -4.50 7.73 20.81
CA ASP A 228 -4.94 7.94 22.19
C ASP A 228 -6.42 8.35 22.15
N GLY A 229 -7.30 7.43 22.55
CA GLY A 229 -8.72 7.56 22.26
C GLY A 229 -8.99 7.65 20.75
N SER A 230 -9.54 8.76 20.30
CA SER A 230 -9.79 9.03 18.87
C SER A 230 -8.69 9.85 18.19
N GLU A 231 -7.74 10.37 18.96
CA GLU A 231 -6.65 11.20 18.43
C GLU A 231 -5.52 10.33 17.89
N LYS A 232 -5.13 10.58 16.62
CA LYS A 232 -3.97 9.93 16.01
C LYS A 232 -2.70 10.52 16.62
N THR A 233 -1.90 9.67 17.27
CA THR A 233 -0.66 10.08 17.96
C THR A 233 0.58 9.83 17.14
N LEU A 234 0.54 8.85 16.21
CA LEU A 234 1.62 8.55 15.27
C LEU A 234 1.06 8.02 13.97
N GLU A 235 1.71 8.39 12.88
CA GLU A 235 1.54 7.77 11.57
C GLU A 235 2.91 7.51 10.94
N TRP A 236 3.09 6.31 10.43
CA TRP A 236 4.27 5.86 9.70
C TRP A 236 3.80 5.13 8.45
N THR A 237 4.46 5.39 7.31
CA THR A 237 4.12 4.77 6.03
C THR A 237 5.39 4.32 5.32
N SER A 238 5.34 3.13 4.71
CA SER A 238 6.45 2.59 3.94
C SER A 238 6.00 1.57 2.90
N GLN A 239 6.96 0.84 2.36
CA GLN A 239 6.75 -0.23 1.39
C GLN A 239 7.66 -1.41 1.75
N LEU A 240 7.13 -2.62 1.71
CA LEU A 240 7.84 -3.87 1.95
C LEU A 240 8.25 -4.48 0.63
N TYR A 241 9.52 -4.84 0.50
CA TYR A 241 10.10 -5.40 -0.73
C TYR A 241 10.48 -6.87 -0.57
N PHE A 242 10.73 -7.51 -1.70
CA PHE A 242 11.04 -8.93 -1.80
C PHE A 242 12.32 -9.14 -2.62
N ASP A 243 13.02 -10.25 -2.38
CA ASP A 243 14.23 -10.59 -3.11
C ASP A 243 13.94 -10.74 -4.62
N ASN A 244 14.81 -10.15 -5.46
CA ASN A 244 14.64 -10.15 -6.91
C ASN A 244 14.61 -11.57 -7.51
N SER A 245 15.36 -12.52 -6.93
CA SER A 245 15.38 -13.90 -7.41
C SER A 245 14.07 -14.61 -7.12
N ILE A 246 13.46 -14.34 -5.98
CA ILE A 246 12.13 -14.86 -5.61
C ILE A 246 11.06 -14.21 -6.48
N ASN A 247 11.14 -12.89 -6.69
CA ASN A 247 10.27 -12.15 -7.60
C ASN A 247 10.23 -12.80 -8.99
N GLN A 248 11.39 -13.10 -9.55
CA GLN A 248 11.48 -13.76 -10.85
C GLN A 248 10.91 -15.18 -10.86
N GLN A 249 11.11 -15.95 -9.79
CA GLN A 249 10.58 -17.32 -9.67
C GLN A 249 9.06 -17.32 -9.59
N VAL A 250 8.49 -16.42 -8.78
CA VAL A 250 7.03 -16.28 -8.61
C VAL A 250 6.37 -15.86 -9.93
N HIS A 251 6.92 -14.85 -10.61
CA HIS A 251 6.28 -14.26 -11.79
C HIS A 251 6.42 -15.12 -13.05
N LYS A 252 7.19 -16.20 -13.02
CA LYS A 252 7.18 -17.25 -14.05
C LYS A 252 6.02 -18.24 -13.90
N GLN A 253 5.31 -18.23 -12.76
CA GLN A 253 4.22 -19.16 -12.46
C GLN A 253 2.86 -18.54 -12.73
N SER A 254 1.85 -19.38 -13.03
CA SER A 254 0.45 -18.97 -13.08
C SER A 254 -0.03 -18.59 -11.67
N PRO A 255 -0.83 -17.50 -11.52
CA PRO A 255 -1.41 -16.65 -12.55
C PRO A 255 -0.51 -15.49 -13.01
N TYR A 256 0.61 -15.22 -12.35
CA TYR A 256 1.49 -14.07 -12.59
C TYR A 256 2.06 -14.03 -14.01
N SER A 257 2.41 -15.20 -14.56
CA SER A 257 3.00 -15.30 -15.90
C SER A 257 2.11 -14.77 -17.03
N LYS A 258 0.81 -14.60 -16.78
CA LYS A 258 -0.11 -13.94 -17.71
C LYS A 258 0.16 -12.45 -17.87
N HIS A 259 0.69 -11.80 -16.83
CA HIS A 259 1.06 -10.39 -16.84
C HIS A 259 2.48 -10.16 -17.35
N GLY A 260 3.25 -11.23 -17.48
CA GLY A 260 4.64 -11.17 -17.94
C GLY A 260 5.65 -11.04 -16.80
N ILE A 261 6.89 -10.81 -17.20
CA ILE A 261 8.03 -10.68 -16.27
C ILE A 261 8.08 -9.24 -15.77
N PRO A 262 8.36 -9.02 -14.47
CA PRO A 262 8.57 -7.68 -13.92
C PRO A 262 9.61 -6.89 -14.71
N ASP A 263 9.28 -5.64 -15.03
CA ASP A 263 10.12 -4.75 -15.82
C ASP A 263 11.21 -4.04 -14.99
N MET A 264 11.14 -4.17 -13.66
CA MET A 264 12.02 -3.43 -12.74
C MET A 264 12.52 -4.31 -11.59
N THR A 265 13.81 -4.23 -11.30
CA THR A 265 14.40 -4.80 -10.07
C THR A 265 14.32 -3.79 -8.93
N ASN A 266 14.60 -4.25 -7.70
CA ASN A 266 14.66 -3.37 -6.54
C ASN A 266 15.61 -2.19 -6.76
N GLU A 267 16.81 -2.46 -7.26
CA GLU A 267 17.87 -1.46 -7.44
C GLU A 267 17.57 -0.44 -8.56
N GLN A 268 16.68 -0.79 -9.48
CA GLN A 268 16.20 0.09 -10.56
C GLN A 268 15.03 0.97 -10.11
N ASP A 269 14.31 0.58 -9.05
CA ASP A 269 13.20 1.36 -8.50
C ASP A 269 13.73 2.58 -7.74
N GLY A 270 13.38 3.78 -8.19
CA GLY A 270 13.85 5.01 -7.58
C GLY A 270 13.39 5.20 -6.13
N ILE A 271 12.27 4.57 -5.71
CA ILE A 271 11.79 4.63 -4.32
C ILE A 271 12.61 3.68 -3.44
N TYR A 272 12.96 2.50 -3.95
CA TYR A 272 13.84 1.56 -3.24
C TYR A 272 15.28 2.09 -3.17
N ALA A 273 15.85 2.51 -4.29
CA ALA A 273 17.28 2.78 -4.45
C ALA A 273 17.64 4.26 -4.22
N GLY A 274 16.73 5.18 -4.44
CA GLY A 274 17.01 6.61 -4.50
C GLY A 274 16.45 7.45 -3.38
N PRO A 275 16.83 8.73 -3.32
CA PRO A 275 16.15 9.71 -2.50
C PRO A 275 14.73 9.92 -3.07
N SER A 276 13.74 9.94 -2.21
CA SER A 276 12.40 10.33 -2.60
C SER A 276 12.36 11.80 -3.03
N THR A 277 11.54 12.11 -4.03
CA THR A 277 11.34 13.47 -4.52
C THR A 277 10.67 14.40 -3.50
N ASP A 278 10.05 13.83 -2.46
CA ASP A 278 9.40 14.57 -1.37
C ASP A 278 10.33 14.86 -0.18
N GLY A 279 11.60 14.47 -0.26
CA GLY A 279 12.61 14.74 0.77
C GLY A 279 12.43 13.94 2.06
N LEU A 280 11.46 13.04 2.13
CA LEU A 280 11.17 12.23 3.34
C LEU A 280 12.01 10.96 3.40
N VAL A 281 12.70 10.58 2.33
CA VAL A 281 13.37 9.28 2.22
C VAL A 281 14.88 9.45 2.11
N GLN A 282 15.59 8.71 2.96
CA GLN A 282 17.03 8.57 2.86
C GLN A 282 17.41 7.66 1.68
N SER A 283 18.54 7.92 1.06
CA SER A 283 19.09 7.11 -0.03
C SER A 283 19.25 5.63 0.40
N ASN A 284 18.87 4.70 -0.47
CA ASN A 284 18.98 3.23 -0.25
C ASN A 284 18.17 2.68 0.93
N THR A 285 17.07 3.32 1.30
CA THR A 285 16.24 2.82 2.42
C THR A 285 15.58 1.48 2.15
N GLY A 286 15.31 1.15 0.88
CA GLY A 286 14.65 -0.10 0.47
C GLY A 286 15.35 -1.38 0.95
N LYS A 287 16.69 -1.39 1.05
CA LYS A 287 17.44 -2.53 1.60
C LYS A 287 17.08 -2.87 3.05
N HIS A 288 16.54 -1.91 3.81
CA HIS A 288 16.09 -2.09 5.19
C HIS A 288 14.60 -2.46 5.29
N LEU A 289 13.92 -2.52 4.15
CA LEU A 289 12.49 -2.79 4.02
C LEU A 289 12.21 -4.15 3.35
N MET A 290 13.19 -5.04 3.39
CA MET A 290 13.10 -6.39 2.82
C MET A 290 12.36 -7.33 3.77
N VAL A 291 11.30 -7.98 3.26
CA VAL A 291 10.59 -9.03 3.98
C VAL A 291 11.49 -10.27 4.11
N ASN A 292 11.64 -10.78 5.33
CA ASN A 292 12.28 -12.08 5.54
C ASN A 292 11.28 -13.18 5.14
N LEU A 293 11.52 -13.80 3.98
CA LEU A 293 10.67 -14.83 3.41
C LEU A 293 11.23 -16.22 3.67
N THR A 294 10.34 -17.12 4.09
CA THR A 294 10.57 -18.56 4.11
C THR A 294 9.48 -19.28 3.32
N LYS A 295 9.79 -20.47 2.81
CA LYS A 295 8.77 -21.33 2.19
C LYS A 295 7.87 -21.91 3.27
N GLY A 296 6.57 -21.81 3.06
CA GLY A 296 5.55 -22.47 3.87
C GLY A 296 5.11 -23.78 3.22
N GLU A 297 4.00 -24.31 3.69
CA GLU A 297 3.42 -25.54 3.15
C GLU A 297 2.97 -25.38 1.68
N GLY A 298 3.19 -26.39 0.88
CA GLY A 298 2.87 -26.39 -0.55
C GLY A 298 3.68 -25.34 -1.32
N GLN A 299 2.97 -24.44 -2.01
CA GLN A 299 3.57 -23.34 -2.76
C GLN A 299 3.50 -21.99 -2.04
N SER A 300 3.18 -21.99 -0.73
CA SER A 300 3.03 -20.75 0.04
C SER A 300 4.36 -20.16 0.50
N TYR A 301 4.31 -18.90 0.93
CA TYR A 301 5.39 -18.22 1.66
C TYR A 301 4.90 -17.74 3.02
N ILE A 302 5.84 -17.70 3.97
CA ILE A 302 5.70 -17.00 5.25
C ILE A 302 6.66 -15.81 5.19
N GLY A 303 6.12 -14.60 5.34
CA GLY A 303 6.88 -13.37 5.39
C GLY A 303 6.86 -12.79 6.81
N ILE A 304 8.02 -12.42 7.34
CA ILE A 304 8.14 -11.73 8.62
C ILE A 304 8.79 -10.37 8.40
N PHE A 305 8.18 -9.33 8.94
CA PHE A 305 8.73 -7.99 8.93
C PHE A 305 8.60 -7.32 10.29
N ASN A 306 9.64 -6.59 10.69
CA ASN A 306 9.67 -5.86 11.96
C ASN A 306 9.69 -4.36 11.68
N ILE A 307 8.75 -3.63 12.28
CA ILE A 307 8.64 -2.17 12.23
C ILE A 307 9.03 -1.63 13.60
N VAL A 308 10.01 -0.75 13.61
CA VAL A 308 10.43 -0.02 14.83
C VAL A 308 10.08 1.44 14.62
N LEU A 309 9.19 1.95 15.44
CA LEU A 309 8.72 3.33 15.39
C LEU A 309 9.44 4.17 16.44
N ASN A 310 10.06 5.27 15.99
CA ASN A 310 10.64 6.25 16.88
C ASN A 310 9.63 7.39 17.10
N ALA A 311 9.44 7.81 18.33
CA ALA A 311 8.57 8.93 18.69
C ALA A 311 8.94 10.26 17.97
N THR A 312 10.18 10.37 17.47
CA THR A 312 10.64 11.54 16.70
C THR A 312 10.23 11.51 15.23
N GLN A 313 9.82 10.36 14.71
CA GLN A 313 9.32 10.22 13.31
C GLN A 313 7.88 10.74 13.15
N GLN A 314 7.32 11.37 14.19
CA GLN A 314 5.89 11.67 14.32
C GLN A 314 5.44 13.00 13.72
N LYS A 315 6.29 13.80 13.11
CA LYS A 315 5.88 15.10 12.56
C LYS A 315 6.01 15.12 11.05
N ALA A 316 4.97 14.67 10.37
CA ALA A 316 4.61 15.12 9.04
C ALA A 316 3.26 15.83 9.12
#